data_e0cadb30fd0e5b931d9c5a0c7f61e90b
#
_entry.id   e0cadb30fd0e5b931d9c5a0c7f61e90b
#
_cell.length_a   1.000
_cell.length_b   1.000
_cell.length_c   1.000
_cell.angle_alpha   90.00
_cell.angle_beta   90.00
_cell.angle_gamma   90.00
#
_symmetry.space_group_name_H-M   'P 1'
#
loop_
_entity.id
_entity.type
_entity.pdbx_description
1 polymer ?
#
loop_
_entity_poly.entity_id
_entity_poly.type
_entity_poly.pdbx_seq_one_letter_code
_entity_poly.pdbx_strand_id
1 'polypeptide(L)'
;RKPRISVCVPSGVTEVEKKAVEDATYSAGAREVAIIEEPIAAAIGAGIDISRPCGNMIVDIGGGTADIAVISLGGSVVSTSIKIAGDDFDEAIVRYMRKKHNLLIGERTAEDIKIKIGSCFPLAQNETMDVRGRNLVTGLPKTVTVSSEETEEALKEPTLQIVEAVHSVLEKTPPELAADVADRGIVLTGGGSLLRGLEELIEDKTGINTMTAEEPMTCVAVGTGKFVEFLSGKRDD
;
A
#
# COMPACT_ATOMS: atom_id res chain seq x y z
N ARG A 1 -26.09 19.87 -14.18
CA ARG A 1 -25.25 20.64 -13.22
C ARG A 1 -23.82 20.09 -13.32
N LYS A 2 -22.81 20.97 -13.33
CA LYS A 2 -21.40 20.56 -13.28
C LYS A 2 -21.10 20.04 -11.87
N PRO A 3 -20.42 18.87 -11.73
CA PRO A 3 -20.14 18.26 -10.43
C PRO A 3 -18.98 18.97 -9.69
N ARG A 4 -18.92 18.79 -8.37
CA ARG A 4 -17.71 18.93 -7.57
C ARG A 4 -16.95 17.61 -7.63
N ILE A 5 -15.66 17.66 -7.84
CA ILE A 5 -14.83 16.45 -7.99
C ILE A 5 -13.66 16.54 -7.02
N SER A 6 -13.45 15.48 -6.26
CA SER A 6 -12.23 15.27 -5.49
C SER A 6 -11.36 14.27 -6.23
N VAL A 7 -10.07 14.57 -6.34
CA VAL A 7 -9.07 13.71 -6.98
C VAL A 7 -7.99 13.39 -5.96
N CYS A 8 -7.69 12.11 -5.84
CA CYS A 8 -6.61 11.62 -4.99
C CYS A 8 -5.31 11.58 -5.78
N VAL A 9 -4.21 11.99 -5.15
CA VAL A 9 -2.88 11.98 -5.73
C VAL A 9 -1.86 11.42 -4.73
N PRO A 10 -0.79 10.75 -5.17
CA PRO A 10 0.30 10.32 -4.29
C PRO A 10 0.94 11.50 -3.54
N SER A 11 1.50 11.24 -2.37
CA SER A 11 2.12 12.28 -1.53
C SER A 11 3.39 12.89 -2.13
N GLY A 12 4.01 12.21 -3.10
CA GLY A 12 5.25 12.66 -3.76
C GLY A 12 5.07 13.55 -5.00
N VAL A 13 3.83 13.92 -5.36
CA VAL A 13 3.59 14.73 -6.57
C VAL A 13 3.98 16.19 -6.36
N THR A 14 4.53 16.78 -7.42
CA THR A 14 4.91 18.20 -7.44
C THR A 14 3.70 19.13 -7.60
N GLU A 15 3.84 20.40 -7.27
CA GLU A 15 2.79 21.39 -7.48
C GLU A 15 2.39 21.53 -8.96
N VAL A 16 3.35 21.31 -9.89
CA VAL A 16 3.07 21.32 -11.34
C VAL A 16 2.17 20.13 -11.72
N GLU A 17 2.45 18.96 -11.18
CA GLU A 17 1.64 17.75 -11.42
C GLU A 17 0.26 17.89 -10.78
N LYS A 18 0.15 18.41 -9.55
CA LYS A 18 -1.14 18.74 -8.92
C LYS A 18 -1.96 19.67 -9.80
N LYS A 19 -1.32 20.73 -10.31
CA LYS A 19 -1.98 21.68 -11.20
C LYS A 19 -2.44 21.05 -12.50
N ALA A 20 -1.67 20.16 -13.10
CA ALA A 20 -2.05 19.43 -14.30
C ALA A 20 -3.26 18.53 -14.07
N VAL A 21 -3.34 17.85 -12.93
CA VAL A 21 -4.51 17.04 -12.53
C VAL A 21 -5.74 17.94 -12.34
N GLU A 22 -5.58 19.07 -11.67
CA GLU A 22 -6.65 20.05 -11.47
C GLU A 22 -7.22 20.55 -12.80
N ASP A 23 -6.34 21.01 -13.70
CA ASP A 23 -6.70 21.55 -15.01
C ASP A 23 -7.38 20.47 -15.89
N ALA A 24 -6.89 19.25 -15.88
CA ALA A 24 -7.51 18.12 -16.58
C ALA A 24 -8.92 17.83 -16.04
N THR A 25 -9.11 17.91 -14.73
CA THR A 25 -10.39 17.67 -14.07
C THR A 25 -11.40 18.79 -14.39
N TYR A 26 -10.96 20.05 -14.42
CA TYR A 26 -11.81 21.16 -14.89
C TYR A 26 -12.18 21.01 -16.36
N SER A 27 -11.23 20.57 -17.18
CA SER A 27 -11.47 20.33 -18.63
C SER A 27 -12.48 19.20 -18.86
N ALA A 28 -12.51 18.21 -17.97
CA ALA A 28 -13.53 17.14 -17.97
C ALA A 28 -14.92 17.61 -17.54
N GLY A 29 -15.07 18.87 -17.09
CA GLY A 29 -16.36 19.49 -16.79
C GLY A 29 -16.66 19.69 -15.30
N ALA A 30 -15.68 19.58 -14.43
CA ALA A 30 -15.86 19.90 -13.01
C ALA A 30 -16.23 21.38 -12.81
N ARG A 31 -17.04 21.64 -11.78
CA ARG A 31 -17.32 23.00 -11.29
C ARG A 31 -16.27 23.43 -10.28
N GLU A 32 -15.91 22.54 -9.41
CA GLU A 32 -14.91 22.70 -8.37
C GLU A 32 -14.07 21.42 -8.30
N VAL A 33 -12.78 21.57 -8.10
CA VAL A 33 -11.83 20.47 -7.96
C VAL A 33 -11.16 20.59 -6.61
N ALA A 34 -11.10 19.51 -5.88
CA ALA A 34 -10.33 19.38 -4.64
C ALA A 34 -9.31 18.27 -4.82
N ILE A 35 -8.05 18.55 -4.47
CA ILE A 35 -6.96 17.57 -4.46
C ILE A 35 -6.75 17.10 -3.03
N ILE A 36 -6.65 15.80 -2.83
CA ILE A 36 -6.32 15.17 -1.55
C ILE A 36 -5.17 14.18 -1.76
N GLU A 37 -4.26 14.10 -0.80
CA GLU A 37 -3.17 13.12 -0.84
C GLU A 37 -3.69 11.72 -0.46
N GLU A 38 -3.19 10.68 -1.13
CA GLU A 38 -3.60 9.29 -0.92
C GLU A 38 -3.55 8.86 0.54
N PRO A 39 -2.47 9.09 1.31
CA PRO A 39 -2.44 8.67 2.72
C PRO A 39 -3.47 9.40 3.60
N ILE A 40 -3.81 10.65 3.28
CA ILE A 40 -4.86 11.38 4.00
C ILE A 40 -6.23 10.76 3.69
N ALA A 41 -6.51 10.50 2.41
CA ALA A 41 -7.73 9.81 2.00
C ALA A 41 -7.82 8.40 2.62
N ALA A 42 -6.73 7.65 2.60
CA ALA A 42 -6.65 6.32 3.21
C ALA A 42 -6.99 6.36 4.70
N ALA A 43 -6.43 7.33 5.45
CA ALA A 43 -6.72 7.51 6.87
C ALA A 43 -8.21 7.81 7.14
N ILE A 44 -8.80 8.73 6.38
CA ILE A 44 -10.23 9.03 6.46
C ILE A 44 -11.08 7.80 6.14
N GLY A 45 -10.72 7.07 5.09
CA GLY A 45 -11.40 5.84 4.68
C GLY A 45 -11.30 4.73 5.70
N ALA A 46 -10.18 4.61 6.38
CA ALA A 46 -9.94 3.68 7.49
C ALA A 46 -10.66 4.08 8.80
N GLY A 47 -11.36 5.23 8.82
CA GLY A 47 -12.09 5.69 9.99
C GLY A 47 -11.22 6.36 11.06
N ILE A 48 -10.02 6.79 10.72
CA ILE A 48 -9.12 7.47 11.66
C ILE A 48 -9.51 8.95 11.77
N ASP A 49 -9.67 9.43 13.00
CA ASP A 49 -9.89 10.86 13.26
C ASP A 49 -8.55 11.61 13.18
N ILE A 50 -8.28 12.16 11.99
CA ILE A 50 -7.06 12.90 11.70
C ILE A 50 -7.11 14.38 12.16
N SER A 51 -8.25 14.85 12.65
CA SER A 51 -8.44 16.25 13.06
C SER A 51 -7.73 16.61 14.39
N ARG A 52 -7.40 15.58 15.17
CA ARG A 52 -6.78 15.75 16.49
C ARG A 52 -5.28 16.08 16.38
N PRO A 53 -4.73 16.79 17.40
CA PRO A 53 -3.31 17.07 17.49
C PRO A 53 -2.52 15.85 18.00
N CYS A 54 -2.60 14.74 17.30
CA CYS A 54 -1.89 13.50 17.61
C CYS A 54 -1.39 12.84 16.32
N GLY A 55 -0.26 12.14 16.42
CA GLY A 55 0.35 11.43 15.29
C GLY A 55 -0.41 10.15 14.93
N ASN A 56 -0.78 10.02 13.66
CA ASN A 56 -1.33 8.80 13.08
C ASN A 56 -0.46 8.38 11.90
N MET A 57 0.03 7.15 11.89
CA MET A 57 0.84 6.64 10.79
C MET A 57 0.03 5.72 9.90
N ILE A 58 0.06 6.04 8.62
CA ILE A 58 -0.60 5.28 7.54
C ILE A 58 0.46 4.78 6.57
N VAL A 59 0.31 3.52 6.18
CA VAL A 59 1.09 2.89 5.10
C VAL A 59 0.10 2.37 4.07
N ASP A 60 -0.07 3.10 2.98
CA ASP A 60 -0.97 2.73 1.89
C ASP A 60 -0.16 2.05 0.79
N ILE A 61 -0.41 0.75 0.57
CA ILE A 61 0.31 -0.07 -0.40
C ILE A 61 -0.64 -0.44 -1.53
N GLY A 62 -0.51 0.27 -2.63
CA GLY A 62 -1.27 0.03 -3.85
C GLY A 62 -0.66 -1.05 -4.75
N GLY A 63 -0.92 -0.97 -6.05
CA GLY A 63 -0.27 -1.81 -7.07
C GLY A 63 1.15 -1.34 -7.38
N GLY A 64 1.32 -0.06 -7.71
CA GLY A 64 2.59 0.50 -8.18
C GLY A 64 3.33 1.41 -7.20
N THR A 65 2.68 1.88 -6.13
CA THR A 65 3.27 2.77 -5.12
C THR A 65 2.91 2.36 -3.70
N ALA A 66 3.80 2.63 -2.77
CA ALA A 66 3.52 2.64 -1.35
C ALA A 66 3.73 4.06 -0.81
N ASP A 67 2.67 4.61 -0.24
CA ASP A 67 2.61 5.94 0.35
C ASP A 67 2.58 5.84 1.87
N ILE A 68 3.56 6.44 2.53
CA ILE A 68 3.77 6.35 3.97
C ILE A 68 3.73 7.76 4.54
N ALA A 69 2.87 7.99 5.52
CA ALA A 69 2.74 9.30 6.13
C ALA A 69 2.43 9.24 7.62
N VAL A 70 2.92 10.24 8.35
CA VAL A 70 2.43 10.61 9.68
C VAL A 70 1.54 11.83 9.51
N ILE A 71 0.30 11.70 9.96
CA ILE A 71 -0.77 12.68 9.80
C ILE A 71 -1.15 13.23 11.18
N SER A 72 -1.28 14.55 11.28
CA SER A 72 -1.78 15.25 12.46
C SER A 72 -2.51 16.52 12.04
N LEU A 73 -3.57 16.90 12.78
CA LEU A 73 -4.37 18.11 12.49
C LEU A 73 -4.86 18.20 11.04
N GLY A 74 -5.23 17.07 10.47
CA GLY A 74 -5.76 16.98 9.10
C GLY A 74 -4.75 17.10 7.98
N GLY A 75 -3.45 17.18 8.29
CA GLY A 75 -2.38 17.32 7.31
C GLY A 75 -1.25 16.31 7.49
N SER A 76 -0.50 16.11 6.42
CA SER A 76 0.70 15.27 6.40
C SER A 76 1.87 16.04 7.02
N VAL A 77 2.45 15.50 8.09
CA VAL A 77 3.61 16.10 8.79
C VAL A 77 4.91 15.62 8.17
N VAL A 78 5.02 14.31 7.98
CA VAL A 78 6.12 13.65 7.27
C VAL A 78 5.51 12.63 6.35
N SER A 79 5.95 12.59 5.10
CA SER A 79 5.49 11.60 4.13
C SER A 79 6.60 11.21 3.17
N THR A 80 6.46 10.03 2.60
CA THR A 80 7.25 9.55 1.48
C THR A 80 6.42 8.64 0.59
N SER A 81 6.72 8.64 -0.68
CA SER A 81 6.16 7.72 -1.66
C SER A 81 7.28 6.95 -2.33
N ILE A 82 7.16 5.64 -2.39
CA ILE A 82 8.13 4.77 -3.07
C ILE A 82 7.42 3.98 -4.16
N LYS A 83 8.16 3.68 -5.23
CA LYS A 83 7.66 2.88 -6.35
C LYS A 83 7.93 1.38 -6.12
N ILE A 84 7.50 0.88 -4.96
CA ILE A 84 7.57 -0.53 -4.57
C ILE A 84 6.22 -0.89 -3.94
N ALA A 85 5.48 -1.78 -4.55
CA ALA A 85 4.15 -2.17 -4.10
C ALA A 85 3.72 -3.55 -4.64
N GLY A 86 2.43 -3.78 -4.82
CA GLY A 86 1.87 -5.09 -5.18
C GLY A 86 2.41 -5.70 -6.45
N ASP A 87 2.69 -4.88 -7.47
CA ASP A 87 3.23 -5.32 -8.76
C ASP A 87 4.68 -5.79 -8.61
N ASP A 88 5.47 -5.15 -7.72
CA ASP A 88 6.83 -5.57 -7.41
C ASP A 88 6.86 -6.91 -6.68
N PHE A 89 5.83 -7.21 -5.89
CA PHE A 89 5.67 -8.54 -5.27
C PHE A 89 5.47 -9.62 -6.33
N ASP A 90 4.63 -9.36 -7.32
CA ASP A 90 4.39 -10.29 -8.43
C ASP A 90 5.65 -10.49 -9.26
N GLU A 91 6.35 -9.41 -9.59
CA GLU A 91 7.61 -9.47 -10.33
C GLU A 91 8.70 -10.23 -9.56
N ALA A 92 8.79 -10.03 -8.24
CA ALA A 92 9.73 -10.77 -7.39
C ALA A 92 9.46 -12.29 -7.43
N ILE A 93 8.20 -12.70 -7.40
CA ILE A 93 7.81 -14.11 -7.56
C ILE A 93 8.18 -14.63 -8.95
N VAL A 94 7.91 -13.87 -10.02
CA VAL A 94 8.33 -14.24 -11.39
C VAL A 94 9.84 -14.46 -11.46
N ARG A 95 10.63 -13.54 -10.91
CA ARG A 95 12.10 -13.64 -10.88
C ARG A 95 12.57 -14.86 -10.09
N TYR A 96 11.94 -15.14 -8.94
CA TYR A 96 12.25 -16.30 -8.12
C TYR A 96 11.98 -17.62 -8.85
N MET A 97 10.81 -17.76 -9.48
CA MET A 97 10.43 -18.94 -10.24
C MET A 97 11.40 -19.20 -11.40
N ARG A 98 11.83 -18.14 -12.06
CA ARG A 98 12.85 -18.23 -13.12
C ARG A 98 14.19 -18.73 -12.58
N LYS A 99 14.64 -18.17 -11.47
CA LYS A 99 15.97 -18.44 -10.89
C LYS A 99 16.06 -19.82 -10.22
N LYS A 100 15.06 -20.20 -9.45
CA LYS A 100 15.07 -21.41 -8.62
C LYS A 100 14.53 -22.64 -9.35
N HIS A 101 13.52 -22.46 -10.18
CA HIS A 101 12.80 -23.57 -10.83
C HIS A 101 13.03 -23.65 -12.34
N ASN A 102 13.78 -22.72 -12.93
CA ASN A 102 13.90 -22.55 -14.39
C ASN A 102 12.52 -22.54 -15.08
N LEU A 103 11.54 -21.92 -14.43
CA LEU A 103 10.15 -21.87 -14.86
C LEU A 103 9.76 -20.43 -15.19
N LEU A 104 9.30 -20.19 -16.39
CA LEU A 104 8.70 -18.93 -16.79
C LEU A 104 7.20 -18.96 -16.52
N ILE A 105 6.74 -18.05 -15.68
CA ILE A 105 5.33 -17.80 -15.38
C ILE A 105 4.95 -16.39 -15.79
N GLY A 106 3.65 -16.15 -16.03
CA GLY A 106 3.12 -14.81 -16.25
C GLY A 106 2.76 -14.10 -14.94
N GLU A 107 2.54 -12.79 -15.02
CA GLU A 107 2.16 -11.93 -13.89
C GLU A 107 0.92 -12.44 -13.16
N ARG A 108 -0.13 -12.82 -13.90
CA ARG A 108 -1.36 -13.39 -13.32
C ARG A 108 -1.08 -14.66 -12.49
N THR A 109 -0.17 -15.51 -12.94
CA THR A 109 0.20 -16.72 -12.18
C THR A 109 0.97 -16.33 -10.92
N ALA A 110 1.83 -15.32 -11.00
CA ALA A 110 2.55 -14.79 -9.82
C ALA A 110 1.59 -14.18 -8.81
N GLU A 111 0.60 -13.40 -9.26
CA GLU A 111 -0.46 -12.87 -8.42
C GLU A 111 -1.28 -13.98 -7.75
N ASP A 112 -1.64 -15.04 -8.50
CA ASP A 112 -2.32 -16.22 -7.94
C ASP A 112 -1.47 -16.89 -6.83
N ILE A 113 -0.15 -17.01 -7.01
CA ILE A 113 0.77 -17.53 -5.98
C ILE A 113 0.75 -16.62 -4.76
N LYS A 114 0.93 -15.30 -4.97
CA LYS A 114 0.90 -14.29 -3.89
C LYS A 114 -0.38 -14.37 -3.05
N ILE A 115 -1.53 -14.44 -3.70
CA ILE A 115 -2.84 -14.47 -3.02
C ILE A 115 -3.05 -15.78 -2.27
N LYS A 116 -2.70 -16.92 -2.87
CA LYS A 116 -3.02 -18.23 -2.31
C LYS A 116 -2.06 -18.67 -1.21
N ILE A 117 -0.77 -18.55 -1.44
CA ILE A 117 0.27 -19.05 -0.53
C ILE A 117 1.33 -18.01 -0.17
N GLY A 118 1.26 -16.78 -0.74
CA GLY A 118 2.24 -15.74 -0.51
C GLY A 118 2.30 -15.31 0.96
N SER A 119 3.52 -15.20 1.48
CA SER A 119 3.80 -14.63 2.79
C SER A 119 5.17 -13.97 2.78
N CYS A 120 5.32 -12.89 3.53
CA CYS A 120 6.62 -12.23 3.75
C CYS A 120 7.15 -12.41 5.17
N PHE A 121 6.51 -13.26 5.96
CA PHE A 121 6.91 -13.62 7.32
C PHE A 121 6.64 -15.13 7.55
N PRO A 122 7.39 -15.83 8.41
CA PRO A 122 7.19 -17.25 8.65
C PRO A 122 5.75 -17.60 9.04
N LEU A 123 5.15 -18.57 8.34
CA LEU A 123 3.83 -19.09 8.67
C LEU A 123 3.94 -20.27 9.64
N ALA A 124 2.90 -20.47 10.47
CA ALA A 124 2.81 -21.62 11.37
C ALA A 124 2.78 -22.96 10.63
N GLN A 125 2.23 -22.96 9.42
CA GLN A 125 2.19 -24.13 8.53
C GLN A 125 2.67 -23.71 7.14
N ASN A 126 3.57 -24.50 6.56
CA ASN A 126 4.02 -24.30 5.19
C ASN A 126 2.93 -24.76 4.23
N GLU A 127 2.41 -23.83 3.45
CA GLU A 127 1.40 -24.09 2.41
C GLU A 127 2.10 -24.33 1.07
N THR A 128 1.48 -25.14 0.22
CA THR A 128 2.01 -25.46 -1.11
C THR A 128 0.95 -25.36 -2.18
N MET A 129 1.37 -25.04 -3.41
CA MET A 129 0.51 -25.13 -4.59
C MET A 129 1.30 -25.57 -5.81
N ASP A 130 0.62 -26.23 -6.73
CA ASP A 130 1.19 -26.59 -8.02
C ASP A 130 1.07 -25.42 -9.01
N VAL A 131 2.20 -25.08 -9.62
CA VAL A 131 2.33 -23.97 -10.56
C VAL A 131 2.78 -24.49 -11.92
N ARG A 132 2.06 -24.10 -12.94
CA ARG A 132 2.35 -24.49 -14.33
C ARG A 132 2.95 -23.32 -15.10
N GLY A 133 4.04 -23.59 -15.80
CA GLY A 133 4.71 -22.61 -16.65
C GLY A 133 5.51 -23.27 -17.77
N ARG A 134 6.34 -22.48 -18.43
CA ARG A 134 7.25 -22.95 -19.47
C ARG A 134 8.64 -23.23 -18.87
N ASN A 135 9.12 -24.44 -19.02
CA ASN A 135 10.50 -24.80 -18.68
C ASN A 135 11.47 -24.02 -19.58
N LEU A 136 12.36 -23.24 -18.98
CA LEU A 136 13.32 -22.41 -19.72
C LEU A 136 14.46 -23.20 -20.38
N VAL A 137 14.69 -24.43 -19.94
CA VAL A 137 15.72 -25.31 -20.51
C VAL A 137 15.17 -26.05 -21.75
N THR A 138 13.96 -26.61 -21.66
CA THR A 138 13.39 -27.46 -22.72
C THR A 138 12.39 -26.72 -23.61
N GLY A 139 11.87 -25.56 -23.17
CA GLY A 139 10.79 -24.84 -23.82
C GLY A 139 9.39 -25.45 -23.65
N LEU A 140 9.29 -26.60 -22.99
CA LEU A 140 8.03 -27.36 -22.83
C LEU A 140 7.27 -26.94 -21.55
N PRO A 141 5.95 -27.19 -21.48
CA PRO A 141 5.18 -27.03 -20.27
C PRO A 141 5.74 -27.88 -19.12
N LYS A 142 5.84 -27.28 -17.93
CA LYS A 142 6.30 -27.94 -16.71
C LYS A 142 5.43 -27.50 -15.54
N THR A 143 5.16 -28.42 -14.63
CA THR A 143 4.51 -28.13 -13.34
C THR A 143 5.53 -28.31 -12.22
N VAL A 144 5.55 -27.38 -11.27
CA VAL A 144 6.36 -27.44 -10.05
C VAL A 144 5.48 -27.15 -8.85
N THR A 145 5.80 -27.75 -7.71
CA THR A 145 5.17 -27.43 -6.44
C THR A 145 5.97 -26.32 -5.78
N VAL A 146 5.31 -25.24 -5.39
CA VAL A 146 5.89 -24.04 -4.73
C VAL A 146 5.33 -23.94 -3.32
N SER A 147 6.16 -23.53 -2.38
CA SER A 147 5.78 -23.39 -0.97
C SER A 147 5.72 -21.93 -0.51
N SER A 148 5.03 -21.69 0.61
CA SER A 148 4.99 -20.36 1.25
C SER A 148 6.37 -19.92 1.75
N GLU A 149 7.24 -20.85 2.17
CA GLU A 149 8.65 -20.52 2.52
C GLU A 149 9.41 -19.97 1.32
N GLU A 150 9.17 -20.52 0.12
CA GLU A 150 9.79 -20.02 -1.10
C GLU A 150 9.27 -18.62 -1.46
N THR A 151 7.97 -18.34 -1.21
CA THR A 151 7.42 -16.99 -1.41
C THR A 151 8.01 -15.99 -0.42
N GLU A 152 8.27 -16.39 0.81
CA GLU A 152 8.96 -15.56 1.81
C GLU A 152 10.36 -15.15 1.32
N GLU A 153 11.14 -16.12 0.80
CA GLU A 153 12.44 -15.84 0.21
C GLU A 153 12.34 -14.87 -0.99
N ALA A 154 11.35 -15.09 -1.86
CA ALA A 154 11.12 -14.27 -3.05
C ALA A 154 10.73 -12.82 -2.71
N LEU A 155 9.90 -12.63 -1.70
CA LEU A 155 9.31 -11.33 -1.32
C LEU A 155 10.19 -10.51 -0.38
N LYS A 156 11.29 -11.07 0.10
CA LYS A 156 12.16 -10.42 1.10
C LYS A 156 12.66 -9.05 0.65
N GLU A 157 13.12 -8.93 -0.59
CA GLU A 157 13.69 -7.68 -1.10
C GLU A 157 12.65 -6.54 -1.15
N PRO A 158 11.51 -6.67 -1.84
CA PRO A 158 10.54 -5.58 -1.93
C PRO A 158 9.89 -5.24 -0.59
N THR A 159 9.63 -6.21 0.28
CA THR A 159 9.03 -5.95 1.59
C THR A 159 9.99 -5.24 2.54
N LEU A 160 11.29 -5.55 2.50
CA LEU A 160 12.29 -4.81 3.28
C LEU A 160 12.42 -3.35 2.82
N GLN A 161 12.27 -3.05 1.53
CA GLN A 161 12.28 -1.67 1.05
C GLN A 161 11.09 -0.87 1.61
N ILE A 162 9.92 -1.49 1.76
CA ILE A 162 8.78 -0.86 2.43
C ILE A 162 9.10 -0.60 3.92
N VAL A 163 9.67 -1.57 4.61
CA VAL A 163 10.08 -1.42 6.01
C VAL A 163 11.10 -0.29 6.18
N GLU A 164 12.10 -0.21 5.31
CA GLU A 164 13.09 0.88 5.31
C GLU A 164 12.44 2.25 5.10
N ALA A 165 11.44 2.35 4.22
CA ALA A 165 10.68 3.58 4.02
C ALA A 165 9.86 3.96 5.27
N VAL A 166 9.25 2.99 5.97
CA VAL A 166 8.58 3.20 7.26
C VAL A 166 9.56 3.75 8.30
N HIS A 167 10.74 3.14 8.44
CA HIS A 167 11.80 3.64 9.34
C HIS A 167 12.20 5.07 8.98
N SER A 168 12.43 5.37 7.72
CA SER A 168 12.82 6.72 7.27
C SER A 168 11.79 7.79 7.62
N VAL A 169 10.50 7.45 7.56
CA VAL A 169 9.43 8.38 7.98
C VAL A 169 9.44 8.56 9.50
N LEU A 170 9.56 7.48 10.27
CA LEU A 170 9.63 7.54 11.74
C LEU A 170 10.82 8.37 12.24
N GLU A 171 11.98 8.20 11.64
CA GLU A 171 13.20 8.96 11.98
C GLU A 171 13.05 10.47 11.78
N LYS A 172 12.27 10.88 10.79
CA LYS A 172 12.00 12.29 10.48
C LYS A 172 10.80 12.85 11.23
N THR A 173 10.05 12.01 11.92
CA THR A 173 8.84 12.39 12.66
C THR A 173 9.23 13.10 13.96
N PRO A 174 8.61 14.24 14.31
CA PRO A 174 8.80 14.89 15.61
C PRO A 174 8.58 13.90 16.76
N PRO A 175 9.38 13.98 17.84
CA PRO A 175 9.37 13.00 18.93
C PRO A 175 7.99 12.80 19.57
N GLU A 176 7.22 13.84 19.74
CA GLU A 176 5.87 13.78 20.32
C GLU A 176 4.91 12.98 19.44
N LEU A 177 4.95 13.21 18.12
CA LEU A 177 4.13 12.47 17.16
C LEU A 177 4.62 11.03 16.98
N ALA A 178 5.92 10.80 17.08
CA ALA A 178 6.47 9.44 17.06
C ALA A 178 6.03 8.63 18.29
N ALA A 179 5.94 9.26 19.46
CA ALA A 179 5.38 8.65 20.67
C ALA A 179 3.89 8.29 20.48
N ASP A 180 3.10 9.19 19.86
CA ASP A 180 1.71 8.92 19.54
C ASP A 180 1.58 7.69 18.59
N VAL A 181 2.44 7.59 17.58
CA VAL A 181 2.44 6.46 16.65
C VAL A 181 2.79 5.16 17.38
N ALA A 182 3.75 5.18 18.31
CA ALA A 182 4.11 4.02 19.11
C ALA A 182 2.91 3.51 19.96
N ASP A 183 2.11 4.43 20.51
CA ASP A 183 0.95 4.09 21.32
C ASP A 183 -0.28 3.67 20.49
N ARG A 184 -0.49 4.31 19.35
CA ARG A 184 -1.68 4.11 18.50
C ARG A 184 -1.50 3.00 17.46
N GLY A 185 -0.27 2.71 17.08
CA GLY A 185 0.07 1.74 16.06
C GLY A 185 0.15 2.30 14.63
N ILE A 186 0.59 1.45 13.73
CA ILE A 186 0.66 1.71 12.29
C ILE A 186 -0.56 1.08 11.62
N VAL A 187 -1.24 1.81 10.75
CA VAL A 187 -2.39 1.30 9.99
C VAL A 187 -2.00 1.08 8.54
N LEU A 188 -2.21 -0.14 8.05
CA LEU A 188 -1.98 -0.53 6.66
C LEU A 188 -3.27 -0.40 5.86
N THR A 189 -3.18 0.14 4.65
CA THR A 189 -4.26 0.26 3.67
C THR A 189 -3.77 -0.14 2.28
N GLY A 190 -4.67 -0.19 1.31
CA GLY A 190 -4.37 -0.61 -0.05
C GLY A 190 -4.35 -2.12 -0.25
N GLY A 191 -4.44 -2.56 -1.49
CA GLY A 191 -4.50 -3.99 -1.83
C GLY A 191 -3.21 -4.76 -1.49
N GLY A 192 -2.06 -4.10 -1.57
CA GLY A 192 -0.76 -4.69 -1.22
C GLY A 192 -0.63 -5.02 0.27
N SER A 193 -1.40 -4.36 1.14
CA SER A 193 -1.41 -4.63 2.58
C SER A 193 -2.01 -5.99 2.94
N LEU A 194 -2.74 -6.62 2.01
CA LEU A 194 -3.31 -7.96 2.18
C LEU A 194 -2.26 -9.08 2.08
N LEU A 195 -1.02 -8.76 1.72
CA LEU A 195 0.06 -9.74 1.75
C LEU A 195 0.25 -10.29 3.17
N ARG A 196 0.14 -11.60 3.31
CA ARG A 196 0.28 -12.26 4.61
C ARG A 196 1.66 -12.03 5.22
N GLY A 197 1.67 -11.80 6.52
CA GLY A 197 2.91 -11.60 7.27
C GLY A 197 3.44 -10.15 7.23
N LEU A 198 2.78 -9.24 6.53
CA LEU A 198 3.27 -7.86 6.43
C LEU A 198 3.11 -7.09 7.75
N GLU A 199 2.02 -7.30 8.48
CA GLU A 199 1.84 -6.76 9.83
C GLU A 199 2.96 -7.22 10.75
N GLU A 200 3.17 -8.53 10.82
CA GLU A 200 4.20 -9.14 11.68
C GLU A 200 5.61 -8.70 11.29
N LEU A 201 5.88 -8.55 10.00
CA LEU A 201 7.17 -8.08 9.52
C LEU A 201 7.45 -6.63 9.96
N ILE A 202 6.46 -5.74 9.82
CA ILE A 202 6.60 -4.34 10.22
C ILE A 202 6.73 -4.25 11.75
N GLU A 203 5.92 -5.00 12.50
CA GLU A 203 6.03 -5.06 13.97
C GLU A 203 7.41 -5.57 14.43
N ASP A 204 7.91 -6.65 13.82
CA ASP A 204 9.23 -7.21 14.15
C ASP A 204 10.36 -6.19 13.94
N LYS A 205 10.24 -5.38 12.88
CA LYS A 205 11.28 -4.41 12.51
C LYS A 205 11.16 -3.07 13.21
N THR A 206 9.97 -2.65 13.60
CA THR A 206 9.73 -1.32 14.20
C THR A 206 9.46 -1.38 15.70
N GLY A 207 8.99 -2.50 16.21
CA GLY A 207 8.48 -2.64 17.58
C GLY A 207 7.14 -1.94 17.80
N ILE A 208 6.45 -1.52 16.73
CA ILE A 208 5.18 -0.81 16.79
C ILE A 208 4.07 -1.73 16.32
N ASN A 209 2.98 -1.82 17.09
CA ASN A 209 1.80 -2.60 16.71
C ASN A 209 1.28 -2.14 15.34
N THR A 210 1.07 -3.09 14.43
CA THR A 210 0.68 -2.83 13.05
C THR A 210 -0.61 -3.59 12.73
N MET A 211 -1.57 -2.92 12.13
CA MET A 211 -2.87 -3.49 11.79
C MET A 211 -3.32 -3.07 10.40
N THR A 212 -3.96 -3.99 9.69
CA THR A 212 -4.59 -3.69 8.39
C THR A 212 -6.01 -3.17 8.62
N ALA A 213 -6.37 -2.09 7.93
CA ALA A 213 -7.71 -1.53 7.99
C ALA A 213 -8.76 -2.52 7.45
N GLU A 214 -10.02 -2.36 7.88
CA GLU A 214 -11.13 -3.05 7.26
C GLU A 214 -11.26 -2.61 5.80
N GLU A 215 -11.50 -3.58 4.90
CA GLU A 215 -11.60 -3.34 3.44
C GLU A 215 -10.48 -2.45 2.89
N PRO A 216 -9.20 -2.80 3.07
CA PRO A 216 -8.06 -1.91 2.80
C PRO A 216 -8.00 -1.44 1.36
N MET A 217 -8.51 -2.20 0.40
CA MET A 217 -8.55 -1.86 -1.03
C MET A 217 -9.44 -0.66 -1.34
N THR A 218 -10.41 -0.34 -0.50
CA THR A 218 -11.40 0.72 -0.72
C THR A 218 -11.17 1.97 0.11
N CYS A 219 -10.24 1.94 1.07
CA CYS A 219 -10.00 3.05 2.01
C CYS A 219 -9.78 4.40 1.29
N VAL A 220 -8.91 4.45 0.29
CA VAL A 220 -8.62 5.68 -0.46
C VAL A 220 -9.88 6.21 -1.17
N ALA A 221 -10.63 5.33 -1.83
CA ALA A 221 -11.84 5.72 -2.54
C ALA A 221 -12.92 6.24 -1.58
N VAL A 222 -13.15 5.53 -0.47
CA VAL A 222 -14.11 5.94 0.58
C VAL A 222 -13.69 7.26 1.21
N GLY A 223 -12.42 7.43 1.55
CA GLY A 223 -11.89 8.65 2.14
C GLY A 223 -12.00 9.85 1.20
N THR A 224 -11.70 9.66 -0.09
CA THR A 224 -11.87 10.70 -1.12
C THR A 224 -13.34 11.10 -1.26
N GLY A 225 -14.27 10.14 -1.17
CA GLY A 225 -15.72 10.41 -1.17
C GLY A 225 -16.16 11.21 0.05
N LYS A 226 -15.76 10.80 1.26
CA LYS A 226 -16.04 11.55 2.51
C LYS A 226 -15.47 12.96 2.47
N PHE A 227 -14.29 13.14 1.90
CA PHE A 227 -13.67 14.45 1.74
C PHE A 227 -14.49 15.41 0.87
N VAL A 228 -15.03 14.96 -0.27
CA VAL A 228 -15.87 15.79 -1.12
C VAL A 228 -17.22 16.12 -0.46
N GLU A 229 -17.76 15.22 0.36
CA GLU A 229 -18.97 15.46 1.15
C GLU A 229 -18.74 16.53 2.21
N PHE A 230 -17.62 16.43 2.94
CA PHE A 230 -17.21 17.46 3.90
C PHE A 230 -17.09 18.85 3.27
N LEU A 231 -16.40 18.96 2.12
CA LEU A 231 -16.28 20.22 1.38
C LEU A 231 -17.64 20.74 0.87
N SER A 232 -18.61 19.86 0.66
CA SER A 232 -19.94 20.20 0.21
C SER A 232 -20.88 20.68 1.33
N GLY A 233 -20.42 20.69 2.58
CA GLY A 233 -21.19 21.09 3.76
C GLY A 233 -22.28 20.09 4.14
N LYS A 234 -22.25 18.87 3.63
CA LYS A 234 -23.04 17.76 4.15
C LYS A 234 -22.29 17.22 5.37
N ARG A 235 -22.67 17.70 6.55
CA ARG A 235 -22.36 16.99 7.80
C ARG A 235 -23.34 15.83 7.88
N ASP A 236 -22.84 14.64 8.09
CA ASP A 236 -23.66 13.53 8.58
C ASP A 236 -24.18 13.95 9.97
N ASP A 237 -25.51 14.14 10.09
CA ASP A 237 -26.22 14.23 11.34
C ASP A 237 -26.35 12.83 11.96
#